data_ef968331f8918abcd2dbdb42b959c556
#
_entry.id   ef968331f8918abcd2dbdb42b959c556
#
_cell.length_a   1.000
_cell.length_b   1.000
_cell.length_c   1.000
_cell.angle_alpha   90.00
_cell.angle_beta   90.00
_cell.angle_gamma   90.00
#
_symmetry.space_group_name_H-M   'P 1'
#
loop_
_entity.id
_entity.type
_entity.pdbx_description
1 polymer ?
#
loop_
_entity_poly.entity_id
_entity_poly.type
_entity_poly.pdbx_seq_one_letter_code
_entity_poly.pdbx_strand_id
1 'polypeptide(L)'
;MSHLFLWVGQNPEGRLEAARRHFVDWKQARPDATLVCASSALLVAGSRARPAGLRRQSADSLAPALAWCGHSWPASGPEPDQTPVPSPSQFNEAMAALRSRLDGVFGLALVDPARGEAVVASDVLGSFHLYWRKLPDGVAISSSTLLLARLGPAALDPVGAQEFLSLAVPNEERTLWKDVFKLRGGTILRTGPGGDVSITPHRPLIERLRDTEVPLAGALENMHGAIGHALARLTGHGTPVTDLTGGNDSRALAAALLSHGHPFVSTVTGPDDLDDVRIGAELAATGGWRHDHRQPAPPPDWSTLQDALRLTDGEFDAFEFAGIARVHHEHRARGYALSMNGSYGETGRGYPWRLGPKAIFMPDILAGRLTSRTPIDAAAQSADRYRVPQNGLFREELRVDWPAHGRAMIERLIGRYPGLSQCAQLDLLHIDLRMERWQGRIASSTNQIWPAVSPWGFQAPLAALLTAHPRARRNSLLSRAYTARMAPSLADILLFTGNPARPFQWRHALSFAPALGWYARRAKEKLQARMHAAPATPPPSMAQRQTPALTSGPLAQWLASPLLAATGLMHEEALMAALRTDQPRSGAAATLWCRLATLEMALRAVSGDGAMPDLARRSGTSQSLAAGS
;
A
#
# COMPACT_ATOMS: atom_id res chain seq x y z
N MET A 1 8.75 14.75 1.35
CA MET A 1 7.50 14.42 0.65
C MET A 1 7.78 14.44 -0.84
N SER A 2 7.08 13.61 -1.60
CA SER A 2 7.32 13.49 -3.02
C SER A 2 5.97 13.51 -3.74
N HIS A 3 5.69 14.59 -4.45
CA HIS A 3 4.43 14.84 -5.13
C HIS A 3 4.63 15.15 -6.60
N LEU A 4 3.66 14.75 -7.40
CA LEU A 4 3.55 15.08 -8.80
C LEU A 4 2.18 15.71 -9.09
N PHE A 5 2.19 16.81 -9.80
CA PHE A 5 1.02 17.38 -10.45
C PHE A 5 1.36 17.71 -11.90
N LEU A 6 0.54 17.27 -12.81
CA LEU A 6 0.62 17.56 -14.24
C LEU A 6 -0.76 18.02 -14.73
N TRP A 7 -0.77 19.10 -15.47
CA TRP A 7 -1.93 19.62 -16.18
C TRP A 7 -1.64 19.69 -17.68
N VAL A 8 -2.57 19.25 -18.48
CA VAL A 8 -2.57 19.42 -19.94
C VAL A 8 -3.92 20.01 -20.35
N GLY A 9 -3.93 21.25 -20.83
CA GLY A 9 -5.16 21.97 -21.18
C GLY A 9 -5.04 23.48 -21.05
N GLN A 10 -6.20 24.17 -20.96
CA GLN A 10 -6.27 25.62 -20.82
C GLN A 10 -5.93 26.09 -19.40
N ASN A 11 -5.56 27.37 -19.27
CA ASN A 11 -5.23 28.02 -17.99
C ASN A 11 -4.20 27.24 -17.13
N PRO A 12 -3.04 26.87 -17.66
CA PRO A 12 -2.05 26.09 -16.93
C PRO A 12 -1.51 26.79 -15.68
N GLU A 13 -1.39 28.13 -15.70
CA GLU A 13 -0.90 28.92 -14.56
C GLU A 13 -1.88 28.85 -13.37
N GLY A 14 -3.17 29.04 -13.61
CA GLY A 14 -4.20 28.95 -12.57
C GLY A 14 -4.28 27.55 -11.95
N ARG A 15 -4.12 26.50 -12.76
CA ARG A 15 -4.08 25.11 -12.29
C ARG A 15 -2.82 24.80 -11.48
N LEU A 16 -1.67 25.35 -11.91
CA LEU A 16 -0.42 25.24 -11.18
C LEU A 16 -0.48 25.94 -9.83
N GLU A 17 -1.08 27.12 -9.77
CA GLU A 17 -1.24 27.86 -8.51
C GLU A 17 -2.14 27.13 -7.52
N ALA A 18 -3.21 26.48 -8.00
CA ALA A 18 -4.04 25.61 -7.17
C ALA A 18 -3.23 24.43 -6.60
N ALA A 19 -2.38 23.80 -7.42
CA ALA A 19 -1.50 22.73 -6.96
C ALA A 19 -0.45 23.23 -5.97
N ARG A 20 0.16 24.38 -6.22
CA ARG A 20 1.11 25.01 -5.29
C ARG A 20 0.48 25.27 -3.93
N ARG A 21 -0.69 25.91 -3.88
CA ARG A 21 -1.41 26.15 -2.63
C ARG A 21 -1.69 24.83 -1.90
N HIS A 22 -2.20 23.82 -2.59
CA HIS A 22 -2.48 22.53 -1.99
C HIS A 22 -1.24 21.87 -1.37
N PHE A 23 -0.09 21.91 -2.05
CA PHE A 23 1.14 21.30 -1.56
C PHE A 23 1.95 22.21 -0.60
N VAL A 24 1.82 23.53 -0.68
CA VAL A 24 2.49 24.50 0.21
C VAL A 24 1.83 24.53 1.59
N ASP A 25 0.52 24.41 1.66
CA ASP A 25 -0.19 24.24 2.94
C ASP A 25 0.33 23.03 3.73
N TRP A 26 1.03 22.12 3.06
CA TRP A 26 1.74 20.99 3.63
C TRP A 26 3.19 21.31 4.01
N LYS A 27 3.49 22.46 4.51
CA LYS A 27 4.74 23.02 5.10
C LYS A 27 6.08 22.29 4.88
N GLN A 28 6.13 21.16 4.18
CA GLN A 28 7.31 20.33 3.98
C GLN A 28 7.63 20.04 2.51
N ALA A 29 6.72 20.31 1.58
CA ALA A 29 6.96 20.16 0.17
C ALA A 29 7.55 21.46 -0.39
N ARG A 30 8.85 21.46 -0.68
CA ARG A 30 9.43 22.53 -1.51
C ARG A 30 9.25 22.12 -2.96
N PRO A 31 8.75 23.02 -3.84
CA PRO A 31 8.77 22.76 -5.28
C PRO A 31 10.23 22.65 -5.72
N ASP A 32 10.67 21.42 -6.05
CA ASP A 32 12.05 21.19 -6.51
C ASP A 32 12.18 21.53 -7.99
N ALA A 33 11.09 21.41 -8.76
CA ALA A 33 11.05 21.76 -10.17
C ALA A 33 9.65 22.14 -10.64
N THR A 34 9.57 23.16 -11.48
CA THR A 34 8.33 23.61 -12.10
C THR A 34 8.57 23.83 -13.58
N LEU A 35 7.59 23.43 -14.39
CA LEU A 35 7.51 23.72 -15.82
C LEU A 35 6.13 24.30 -16.10
N VAL A 36 6.05 25.43 -16.76
CA VAL A 36 4.79 26.02 -17.22
C VAL A 36 4.98 26.47 -18.66
N CYS A 37 4.00 26.19 -19.52
CA CYS A 37 3.92 26.67 -20.89
C CYS A 37 2.46 26.91 -21.27
N ALA A 38 2.20 27.37 -22.48
CA ALA A 38 0.87 27.79 -22.93
C ALA A 38 -0.24 26.73 -22.79
N SER A 39 0.11 25.44 -22.85
CA SER A 39 -0.86 24.31 -22.85
C SER A 39 -0.57 23.26 -21.79
N SER A 40 0.43 23.44 -20.92
CA SER A 40 0.74 22.47 -19.86
C SER A 40 1.43 23.11 -18.67
N ALA A 41 1.20 22.54 -17.50
CA ALA A 41 1.91 22.87 -16.28
C ALA A 41 2.33 21.59 -15.55
N LEU A 42 3.55 21.55 -15.06
CA LEU A 42 4.09 20.45 -14.28
C LEU A 42 4.69 21.01 -12.98
N LEU A 43 4.29 20.43 -11.88
CA LEU A 43 4.91 20.65 -10.57
C LEU A 43 5.40 19.32 -10.04
N VAL A 44 6.67 19.28 -9.69
CA VAL A 44 7.27 18.16 -8.97
C VAL A 44 7.79 18.69 -7.66
N ALA A 45 7.34 18.13 -6.56
CA ALA A 45 7.75 18.53 -5.23
C ALA A 45 8.41 17.36 -4.53
N GLY A 46 9.60 17.55 -3.98
CA GLY A 46 10.38 16.53 -3.29
C GLY A 46 10.79 16.93 -1.88
N SER A 47 11.43 16.02 -1.18
CA SER A 47 12.06 16.26 0.12
C SER A 47 13.58 16.10 -0.01
N ARG A 48 14.34 16.73 0.92
CA ARG A 48 15.81 16.70 0.94
C ARG A 48 16.44 15.28 0.95
N ALA A 49 15.65 14.24 1.25
CA ALA A 49 16.20 12.88 1.44
C ALA A 49 16.31 12.05 0.15
N ARG A 50 15.49 12.30 -0.87
CA ARG A 50 15.64 11.87 -2.27
C ARG A 50 14.57 12.50 -3.15
N PRO A 51 14.97 13.04 -4.29
CA PRO A 51 14.19 14.03 -4.97
C PRO A 51 13.16 13.41 -5.90
N ALA A 52 12.04 14.03 -5.90
CA ALA A 52 11.36 14.34 -7.12
C ALA A 52 12.28 15.22 -7.96
N GLY A 53 12.34 15.01 -9.24
CA GLY A 53 13.21 15.77 -10.12
C GLY A 53 12.60 15.99 -11.49
N LEU A 54 13.19 16.94 -12.19
CA LEU A 54 12.85 17.28 -13.55
C LEU A 54 14.14 17.39 -14.37
N ARG A 55 14.22 16.62 -15.44
CA ARG A 55 15.30 16.75 -16.44
C ARG A 55 14.71 17.20 -17.76
N ARG A 56 15.27 18.21 -18.38
CA ARG A 56 14.90 18.70 -19.70
C ARG A 56 15.89 18.22 -20.76
N GLN A 57 15.43 18.09 -21.99
CA GLN A 57 16.28 17.74 -23.13
C GLN A 57 17.28 18.85 -23.44
N SER A 58 16.88 20.12 -23.26
CA SER A 58 17.73 21.31 -23.40
C SER A 58 17.34 22.39 -22.37
N ALA A 59 18.03 23.52 -22.36
CA ALA A 59 17.70 24.67 -21.52
C ALA A 59 16.41 25.41 -21.94
N ASP A 60 15.89 25.12 -23.12
CA ASP A 60 14.63 25.70 -23.61
C ASP A 60 13.46 25.27 -22.71
N SER A 61 12.61 26.22 -22.34
CA SER A 61 11.42 25.98 -21.52
C SER A 61 10.39 25.08 -22.20
N LEU A 62 10.38 25.01 -23.53
CA LEU A 62 9.51 24.18 -24.35
C LEU A 62 10.13 22.83 -24.72
N ALA A 63 11.36 22.55 -24.29
CA ALA A 63 12.00 21.28 -24.56
C ALA A 63 11.31 20.11 -23.81
N PRO A 64 11.25 18.93 -24.43
CA PRO A 64 10.78 17.74 -23.76
C PRO A 64 11.46 17.49 -22.41
N ALA A 65 10.68 16.96 -21.45
CA ALA A 65 11.15 16.75 -20.08
C ALA A 65 10.74 15.39 -19.52
N LEU A 66 11.63 14.81 -18.69
CA LEU A 66 11.37 13.68 -17.83
C LEU A 66 11.23 14.16 -16.38
N ALA A 67 10.12 13.85 -15.74
CA ALA A 67 9.89 14.09 -14.33
C ALA A 67 9.72 12.78 -13.58
N TRP A 68 10.15 12.77 -12.32
CA TRP A 68 9.98 11.62 -11.41
C TRP A 68 9.69 12.06 -9.99
N CYS A 69 9.01 11.21 -9.25
CA CYS A 69 8.72 11.39 -7.82
C CYS A 69 8.67 10.02 -7.11
N GLY A 70 8.85 10.03 -5.80
CA GLY A 70 8.98 8.79 -5.03
C GLY A 70 10.41 8.27 -4.99
N HIS A 71 10.59 7.02 -4.57
CA HIS A 71 11.90 6.40 -4.42
C HIS A 71 12.05 5.24 -5.39
N SER A 72 13.07 5.31 -6.23
CA SER A 72 13.40 4.27 -7.21
C SER A 72 14.85 3.85 -7.11
N TRP A 73 15.11 2.60 -7.45
CA TRP A 73 16.44 2.02 -7.55
C TRP A 73 16.57 1.30 -8.89
N PRO A 74 17.58 1.62 -9.71
CA PRO A 74 17.77 0.94 -10.99
C PRO A 74 18.07 -0.55 -10.77
N ALA A 75 17.28 -1.41 -11.40
CA ALA A 75 17.61 -2.83 -11.54
C ALA A 75 18.71 -3.01 -12.60
N SER A 76 18.75 -2.10 -13.58
CA SER A 76 19.78 -2.02 -14.62
C SER A 76 19.84 -0.59 -15.19
N GLY A 77 21.00 -0.19 -15.70
CA GLY A 77 21.18 1.12 -16.33
C GLY A 77 21.19 2.32 -15.35
N PRO A 78 21.10 3.55 -15.86
CA PRO A 78 21.21 4.76 -15.08
C PRO A 78 19.95 5.10 -14.28
N GLU A 79 20.13 5.93 -13.24
CA GLU A 79 19.05 6.58 -12.47
C GLU A 79 18.20 7.50 -13.38
N PRO A 80 16.96 7.87 -12.99
CA PRO A 80 16.14 8.81 -13.78
C PRO A 80 16.83 10.14 -14.07
N ASP A 81 17.58 10.68 -13.13
CA ASP A 81 18.35 11.93 -13.27
C ASP A 81 19.50 11.85 -14.29
N GLN A 82 20.01 10.66 -14.55
CA GLN A 82 21.05 10.38 -15.53
C GLN A 82 20.50 9.90 -16.89
N THR A 83 19.18 9.64 -16.95
CA THR A 83 18.53 9.10 -18.15
C THR A 83 18.36 10.21 -19.20
N PRO A 84 18.76 10.01 -20.45
CA PRO A 84 18.47 10.96 -21.52
C PRO A 84 16.95 11.12 -21.70
N VAL A 85 16.52 12.36 -21.91
CA VAL A 85 15.12 12.65 -22.25
C VAL A 85 14.88 12.25 -23.71
N PRO A 86 13.94 11.34 -24.00
CA PRO A 86 13.66 10.87 -25.36
C PRO A 86 12.94 11.94 -26.19
N SER A 87 12.90 11.74 -27.50
CA SER A 87 12.02 12.52 -28.37
C SER A 87 10.55 12.17 -28.12
N PRO A 88 9.60 13.11 -28.34
CA PRO A 88 8.17 12.87 -28.09
C PRO A 88 7.59 11.66 -28.82
N SER A 89 8.07 11.36 -30.03
CA SER A 89 7.67 10.17 -30.80
C SER A 89 8.01 8.84 -30.11
N GLN A 90 8.98 8.85 -29.20
CA GLN A 90 9.47 7.67 -28.46
C GLN A 90 8.92 7.58 -27.04
N PHE A 91 8.08 8.52 -26.60
CA PHE A 91 7.64 8.60 -25.19
C PHE A 91 7.04 7.30 -24.64
N ASN A 92 6.21 6.60 -25.39
CA ASN A 92 5.58 5.35 -24.93
C ASN A 92 6.62 4.24 -24.73
N GLU A 93 7.51 4.04 -25.69
CA GLU A 93 8.58 3.03 -25.63
C GLU A 93 9.58 3.35 -24.52
N ALA A 94 9.99 4.61 -24.43
CA ALA A 94 10.91 5.08 -23.41
C ALA A 94 10.31 4.96 -22.00
N MET A 95 9.03 5.27 -21.81
CA MET A 95 8.32 5.08 -20.54
C MET A 95 8.27 3.61 -20.16
N ALA A 96 7.93 2.73 -21.11
CA ALA A 96 7.90 1.29 -20.91
C ALA A 96 9.29 0.75 -20.52
N ALA A 97 10.34 1.15 -21.25
CA ALA A 97 11.72 0.75 -20.97
C ALA A 97 12.22 1.29 -19.62
N LEU A 98 11.97 2.56 -19.31
CA LEU A 98 12.39 3.18 -18.05
C LEU A 98 11.72 2.49 -16.85
N ARG A 99 10.42 2.30 -16.91
CA ARG A 99 9.67 1.64 -15.84
C ARG A 99 10.11 0.20 -15.60
N SER A 100 10.41 -0.57 -16.67
CA SER A 100 10.83 -1.98 -16.57
C SER A 100 12.18 -2.17 -15.90
N ARG A 101 13.03 -1.15 -15.88
CA ARG A 101 14.36 -1.22 -15.28
C ARG A 101 14.47 -0.59 -13.89
N LEU A 102 13.38 -0.02 -13.36
CA LEU A 102 13.33 0.58 -12.03
C LEU A 102 12.54 -0.29 -11.07
N ASP A 103 13.05 -0.44 -9.87
CA ASP A 103 12.35 -0.99 -8.71
C ASP A 103 12.04 0.12 -7.72
N GLY A 104 11.02 -0.03 -6.88
CA GLY A 104 10.67 0.92 -5.82
C GLY A 104 9.23 1.35 -5.83
N VAL A 105 8.98 2.53 -5.24
CA VAL A 105 7.67 3.17 -5.12
C VAL A 105 7.79 4.57 -5.75
N PHE A 106 7.41 4.72 -7.01
CA PHE A 106 7.69 5.93 -7.80
C PHE A 106 6.63 6.20 -8.86
N GLY A 107 6.57 7.48 -9.28
CA GLY A 107 5.82 7.96 -10.43
C GLY A 107 6.74 8.62 -11.46
N LEU A 108 6.43 8.48 -12.74
CA LEU A 108 7.17 9.03 -13.88
C LEU A 108 6.24 9.81 -14.79
N ALA A 109 6.73 10.90 -15.38
CA ALA A 109 6.06 11.63 -16.45
C ALA A 109 7.07 12.08 -17.52
N LEU A 110 6.77 11.80 -18.78
CA LEU A 110 7.41 12.38 -19.96
C LEU A 110 6.47 13.43 -20.51
N VAL A 111 6.94 14.65 -20.69
CA VAL A 111 6.13 15.81 -21.09
C VAL A 111 6.77 16.49 -22.29
N ASP A 112 5.95 16.77 -23.31
CA ASP A 112 6.28 17.68 -24.41
C ASP A 112 5.49 18.98 -24.23
N PRO A 113 6.11 20.02 -23.67
CA PRO A 113 5.43 21.28 -23.43
C PRO A 113 5.01 22.00 -24.71
N ALA A 114 5.78 21.85 -25.80
CA ALA A 114 5.50 22.51 -27.09
C ALA A 114 4.22 21.96 -27.74
N ARG A 115 3.97 20.65 -27.57
CA ARG A 115 2.78 19.97 -28.12
C ARG A 115 1.65 19.84 -27.12
N GLY A 116 1.89 20.09 -25.84
CA GLY A 116 0.94 19.80 -24.76
C GLY A 116 0.62 18.32 -24.65
N GLU A 117 1.62 17.45 -24.85
CA GLU A 117 1.48 16.00 -24.72
C GLU A 117 2.19 15.48 -23.47
N ALA A 118 1.63 14.45 -22.86
CA ALA A 118 2.29 13.77 -21.75
C ALA A 118 2.02 12.27 -21.74
N VAL A 119 3.04 11.52 -21.23
CA VAL A 119 2.95 10.08 -20.94
C VAL A 119 3.33 9.87 -19.50
N VAL A 120 2.47 9.19 -18.74
CA VAL A 120 2.61 9.03 -17.27
C VAL A 120 2.46 7.57 -16.89
N ALA A 121 3.28 7.13 -15.94
CA ALA A 121 3.19 5.80 -15.35
C ALA A 121 3.59 5.82 -13.86
N SER A 122 3.02 4.92 -13.07
CA SER A 122 3.55 4.56 -11.75
C SER A 122 4.51 3.38 -11.88
N ASP A 123 5.11 2.94 -10.76
CA ASP A 123 5.87 1.70 -10.72
C ASP A 123 5.06 0.50 -11.24
N VAL A 124 5.72 -0.62 -11.51
CA VAL A 124 5.11 -1.80 -12.16
C VAL A 124 3.91 -2.35 -11.37
N LEU A 125 3.94 -2.24 -10.04
CA LEU A 125 2.89 -2.74 -9.15
C LEU A 125 1.83 -1.70 -8.81
N GLY A 126 2.00 -0.43 -9.23
CA GLY A 126 1.10 0.66 -8.87
C GLY A 126 1.15 1.03 -7.38
N SER A 127 2.30 0.76 -6.73
CA SER A 127 2.50 1.06 -5.31
C SER A 127 2.59 2.56 -5.05
N PHE A 128 3.14 3.34 -5.96
CA PHE A 128 3.02 4.79 -5.95
C PHE A 128 1.70 5.19 -6.58
N HIS A 129 0.80 5.78 -5.81
CA HIS A 129 -0.51 6.14 -6.28
C HIS A 129 -0.46 7.42 -7.11
N LEU A 130 -0.81 7.30 -8.39
CA LEU A 130 -1.12 8.39 -9.30
C LEU A 130 -2.59 8.34 -9.67
N TYR A 131 -3.19 9.52 -9.82
CA TYR A 131 -4.60 9.70 -10.13
C TYR A 131 -4.75 10.67 -11.29
N TRP A 132 -5.86 10.60 -11.98
CA TRP A 132 -6.18 11.50 -13.07
C TRP A 132 -7.65 11.90 -13.06
N ARG A 133 -7.94 13.08 -13.58
CA ARG A 133 -9.27 13.62 -13.76
C ARG A 133 -9.35 14.36 -15.09
N LYS A 134 -10.39 14.05 -15.88
CA LYS A 134 -10.75 14.85 -17.06
C LYS A 134 -11.65 15.98 -16.61
N LEU A 135 -11.33 17.18 -17.04
CA LEU A 135 -12.10 18.41 -16.82
C LEU A 135 -12.49 19.02 -18.17
N PRO A 136 -13.47 19.94 -18.24
CA PRO A 136 -13.89 20.53 -19.50
C PRO A 136 -12.76 21.24 -20.26
N ASP A 137 -11.78 21.76 -19.55
CA ASP A 137 -10.65 22.56 -20.05
C ASP A 137 -9.33 21.78 -20.15
N GLY A 138 -9.31 20.48 -19.79
CA GLY A 138 -8.11 19.65 -19.90
C GLY A 138 -8.09 18.42 -19.00
N VAL A 139 -6.89 17.86 -18.80
CA VAL A 139 -6.64 16.68 -17.97
C VAL A 139 -5.66 17.02 -16.87
N ALA A 140 -6.03 16.69 -15.64
CA ALA A 140 -5.17 16.79 -14.47
C ALA A 140 -4.69 15.40 -14.04
N ILE A 141 -3.42 15.27 -13.73
CA ILE A 141 -2.81 14.07 -13.14
C ILE A 141 -2.09 14.48 -11.87
N SER A 142 -2.29 13.75 -10.78
CA SER A 142 -1.66 14.08 -9.50
C SER A 142 -1.43 12.85 -8.63
N SER A 143 -0.52 12.96 -7.69
CA SER A 143 -0.36 12.03 -6.57
C SER A 143 -1.37 12.28 -5.45
N SER A 144 -2.28 13.27 -5.57
CA SER A 144 -3.30 13.61 -4.57
C SER A 144 -4.69 13.62 -5.17
N THR A 145 -5.60 12.80 -4.63
CA THR A 145 -7.02 12.80 -4.99
C THR A 145 -7.75 14.04 -4.45
N LEU A 146 -7.35 14.54 -3.27
CA LEU A 146 -7.92 15.76 -2.69
C LEU A 146 -7.66 16.98 -3.59
N LEU A 147 -6.46 17.09 -4.17
CA LEU A 147 -6.17 18.14 -5.16
C LEU A 147 -7.07 18.01 -6.37
N LEU A 148 -7.14 16.81 -6.97
CA LEU A 148 -7.96 16.59 -8.17
C LEU A 148 -9.44 16.85 -7.92
N ALA A 149 -9.96 16.49 -6.75
CA ALA A 149 -11.35 16.78 -6.37
C ALA A 149 -11.62 18.29 -6.30
N ARG A 150 -10.68 19.09 -5.80
CA ARG A 150 -10.78 20.56 -5.70
C ARG A 150 -10.71 21.29 -7.04
N LEU A 151 -10.21 20.68 -8.09
CA LEU A 151 -10.06 21.33 -9.41
C LEU A 151 -11.38 21.47 -10.18
N GLY A 152 -12.48 20.90 -9.68
CA GLY A 152 -13.81 20.99 -10.27
C GLY A 152 -14.88 20.61 -9.25
N PRO A 153 -16.15 20.45 -9.67
CA PRO A 153 -17.21 20.03 -8.77
C PRO A 153 -16.83 18.72 -8.07
N ALA A 154 -16.83 18.75 -6.74
CA ALA A 154 -16.47 17.60 -5.93
C ALA A 154 -17.73 16.89 -5.44
N ALA A 155 -17.84 15.59 -5.72
CA ALA A 155 -18.89 14.73 -5.21
C ALA A 155 -18.27 13.38 -4.83
N LEU A 156 -18.74 12.79 -3.73
CA LEU A 156 -18.36 11.43 -3.36
C LEU A 156 -18.88 10.42 -4.39
N ASP A 157 -18.05 9.44 -4.72
CA ASP A 157 -18.50 8.26 -5.46
C ASP A 157 -19.22 7.30 -4.48
N PRO A 158 -20.51 6.99 -4.69
CA PRO A 158 -21.26 6.17 -3.75
C PRO A 158 -20.69 4.75 -3.56
N VAL A 159 -20.13 4.17 -4.63
CA VAL A 159 -19.53 2.84 -4.57
C VAL A 159 -18.15 2.92 -3.92
N GLY A 160 -17.33 3.91 -4.31
CA GLY A 160 -16.01 4.14 -3.70
C GLY A 160 -16.09 4.40 -2.20
N ALA A 161 -17.08 5.19 -1.74
CA ALA A 161 -17.33 5.42 -0.32
C ALA A 161 -17.72 4.12 0.41
N GLN A 162 -18.59 3.29 -0.18
CA GLN A 162 -18.97 2.01 0.41
C GLN A 162 -17.82 1.01 0.44
N GLU A 163 -17.00 0.93 -0.62
CA GLU A 163 -15.78 0.12 -0.66
C GLU A 163 -14.80 0.56 0.42
N PHE A 164 -14.55 1.86 0.56
CA PHE A 164 -13.69 2.40 1.62
C PHE A 164 -14.18 2.02 3.02
N LEU A 165 -15.47 2.25 3.30
CA LEU A 165 -16.04 1.93 4.61
C LEU A 165 -16.02 0.42 4.91
N SER A 166 -16.25 -0.43 3.91
CA SER A 166 -16.29 -1.89 4.08
C SER A 166 -14.91 -2.53 4.00
N LEU A 167 -14.06 -2.13 3.04
CA LEU A 167 -12.83 -2.82 2.65
C LEU A 167 -11.55 -2.04 2.99
N ALA A 168 -11.66 -0.86 3.59
CA ALA A 168 -10.61 0.09 3.95
C ALA A 168 -10.04 0.92 2.78
N VAL A 169 -10.28 0.55 1.55
CA VAL A 169 -9.83 1.28 0.35
C VAL A 169 -10.87 1.14 -0.76
N PRO A 170 -11.02 2.13 -1.64
CA PRO A 170 -11.69 1.93 -2.92
C PRO A 170 -10.92 0.96 -3.79
N ASN A 171 -11.58 0.21 -4.67
CA ASN A 171 -10.94 -0.82 -5.49
C ASN A 171 -10.85 -0.42 -6.97
N GLU A 172 -10.09 -1.21 -7.73
CA GLU A 172 -9.82 -0.99 -9.16
C GLU A 172 -9.34 0.45 -9.42
N GLU A 173 -9.94 1.17 -10.37
CA GLU A 173 -9.63 2.57 -10.69
C GLU A 173 -10.39 3.58 -9.84
N ARG A 174 -11.33 3.13 -8.98
CA ARG A 174 -12.13 4.04 -8.15
C ARG A 174 -11.31 4.78 -7.13
N THR A 175 -11.84 5.95 -6.76
CA THR A 175 -11.41 6.73 -5.61
C THR A 175 -12.64 7.09 -4.76
N LEU A 176 -12.48 7.89 -3.73
CA LEU A 176 -13.61 8.46 -2.99
C LEU A 176 -14.43 9.47 -3.81
N TRP A 177 -13.88 9.97 -4.91
CA TRP A 177 -14.43 11.10 -5.67
C TRP A 177 -14.92 10.65 -7.03
N LYS A 178 -16.11 11.12 -7.44
CA LYS A 178 -16.58 10.98 -8.82
C LYS A 178 -15.58 11.61 -9.79
N ASP A 179 -15.42 10.99 -10.94
CA ASP A 179 -14.57 11.47 -12.06
C ASP A 179 -13.08 11.62 -11.72
N VAL A 180 -12.64 11.12 -10.57
CA VAL A 180 -11.24 10.98 -10.19
C VAL A 180 -10.87 9.50 -10.19
N PHE A 181 -9.90 9.12 -11.02
CA PHE A 181 -9.53 7.74 -11.23
C PHE A 181 -8.08 7.46 -10.85
N LYS A 182 -7.82 6.30 -10.25
CA LYS A 182 -6.47 5.83 -10.01
C LYS A 182 -5.86 5.27 -11.29
N LEU A 183 -4.63 5.66 -11.60
CA LEU A 183 -3.83 5.00 -12.62
C LEU A 183 -3.31 3.68 -12.07
N ARG A 184 -3.74 2.57 -12.70
CA ARG A 184 -3.41 1.21 -12.24
C ARG A 184 -1.94 0.85 -12.50
N GLY A 185 -1.39 0.02 -11.65
CA GLY A 185 -0.16 -0.70 -11.94
C GLY A 185 -0.25 -1.48 -13.26
N GLY A 186 0.87 -1.61 -13.95
CA GLY A 186 0.86 -2.28 -15.24
C GLY A 186 0.15 -1.53 -16.37
N THR A 187 -0.03 -0.19 -16.25
CA THR A 187 -0.60 0.65 -17.31
C THR A 187 0.26 1.90 -17.56
N ILE A 188 0.10 2.49 -18.73
CA ILE A 188 0.70 3.76 -19.13
C ILE A 188 -0.43 4.66 -19.61
N LEU A 189 -0.54 5.87 -19.06
CA LEU A 189 -1.49 6.89 -19.49
C LEU A 189 -0.81 7.87 -20.45
N ARG A 190 -1.47 8.17 -21.57
CA ARG A 190 -1.10 9.24 -22.50
C ARG A 190 -2.24 10.25 -22.58
N THR A 191 -1.90 11.54 -22.62
CA THR A 191 -2.84 12.63 -22.84
C THR A 191 -2.23 13.66 -23.77
N GLY A 192 -3.07 14.39 -24.49
CA GLY A 192 -2.71 15.43 -25.44
C GLY A 192 -3.57 16.69 -25.32
N PRO A 193 -3.34 17.73 -26.16
CA PRO A 193 -3.96 19.06 -26.07
C PRO A 193 -5.48 19.04 -26.23
N GLY A 194 -6.03 18.01 -26.87
CA GLY A 194 -7.49 17.80 -26.99
C GLY A 194 -8.15 17.25 -25.71
N GLY A 195 -7.40 17.02 -24.65
CA GLY A 195 -7.93 16.39 -23.44
C GLY A 195 -8.29 14.92 -23.62
N ASP A 196 -7.76 14.27 -24.66
CA ASP A 196 -7.91 12.84 -24.88
C ASP A 196 -7.01 12.07 -23.90
N VAL A 197 -7.57 11.00 -23.33
CA VAL A 197 -6.85 10.11 -22.44
C VAL A 197 -6.86 8.71 -23.03
N SER A 198 -5.70 8.14 -23.22
CA SER A 198 -5.54 6.72 -23.57
C SER A 198 -4.73 6.00 -22.51
N ILE A 199 -5.18 4.81 -22.13
CA ILE A 199 -4.50 3.97 -21.12
C ILE A 199 -4.18 2.63 -21.77
N THR A 200 -2.89 2.32 -21.86
CA THR A 200 -2.40 1.07 -22.48
C THR A 200 -1.79 0.14 -21.45
N PRO A 201 -2.03 -1.18 -21.54
CA PRO A 201 -1.36 -2.16 -20.69
C PRO A 201 0.16 -2.20 -20.97
N HIS A 202 0.95 -2.29 -19.90
CA HIS A 202 2.37 -2.62 -19.97
C HIS A 202 2.75 -3.45 -18.75
N ARG A 203 2.83 -4.77 -18.90
CA ARG A 203 2.91 -5.74 -17.79
C ARG A 203 4.11 -6.68 -17.91
N PRO A 204 5.35 -6.18 -17.78
CA PRO A 204 6.55 -6.99 -17.98
C PRO A 204 6.69 -8.14 -16.97
N LEU A 205 6.12 -8.02 -15.78
CA LEU A 205 6.10 -9.09 -14.78
C LEU A 205 5.27 -10.29 -15.26
N ILE A 206 4.12 -10.04 -15.90
CA ILE A 206 3.20 -11.10 -16.36
C ILE A 206 3.82 -11.90 -17.49
N GLU A 207 4.57 -11.26 -18.36
CA GLU A 207 5.29 -11.96 -19.46
C GLU A 207 6.28 -12.98 -18.90
N ARG A 208 6.91 -12.70 -17.76
CA ARG A 208 7.82 -13.63 -17.08
C ARG A 208 7.11 -14.81 -16.40
N LEU A 209 5.81 -14.70 -16.14
CA LEU A 209 5.04 -15.75 -15.48
C LEU A 209 4.52 -16.81 -16.47
N ARG A 210 4.55 -16.53 -17.78
CA ARG A 210 4.07 -17.46 -18.79
C ARG A 210 5.02 -18.66 -18.87
N ASP A 211 4.43 -19.85 -18.80
CA ASP A 211 5.08 -21.14 -19.02
C ASP A 211 6.28 -21.46 -18.12
N THR A 212 6.38 -20.78 -16.95
CA THR A 212 7.47 -21.00 -16.00
C THR A 212 6.97 -21.61 -14.69
N GLU A 213 7.36 -22.86 -14.43
CA GLU A 213 7.19 -23.52 -13.13
C GLU A 213 8.55 -24.03 -12.64
N VAL A 214 9.22 -23.25 -11.77
CA VAL A 214 10.56 -23.58 -11.29
C VAL A 214 10.48 -24.51 -10.08
N PRO A 215 11.12 -25.69 -10.09
CA PRO A 215 11.19 -26.60 -8.94
C PRO A 215 11.82 -25.91 -7.71
N LEU A 216 11.55 -26.46 -6.50
CA LEU A 216 11.98 -25.87 -5.22
C LEU A 216 13.48 -25.49 -5.19
N ALA A 217 14.36 -26.35 -5.66
CA ALA A 217 15.80 -26.08 -5.64
C ALA A 217 16.16 -24.85 -6.47
N GLY A 218 15.69 -24.79 -7.72
CA GLY A 218 15.92 -23.63 -8.60
C GLY A 218 15.22 -22.39 -8.09
N ALA A 219 14.01 -22.51 -7.51
CA ALA A 219 13.30 -21.38 -6.92
C ALA A 219 14.06 -20.77 -5.73
N LEU A 220 14.74 -21.59 -4.90
CA LEU A 220 15.58 -21.11 -3.81
C LEU A 220 16.80 -20.33 -4.32
N GLU A 221 17.45 -20.81 -5.38
CA GLU A 221 18.58 -20.10 -6.00
C GLU A 221 18.13 -18.77 -6.63
N ASN A 222 17.04 -18.81 -7.40
CA ASN A 222 16.49 -17.60 -8.03
C ASN A 222 16.08 -16.56 -6.98
N MET A 223 15.43 -16.99 -5.90
CA MET A 223 15.02 -16.15 -4.79
C MET A 223 16.24 -15.53 -4.08
N HIS A 224 17.28 -16.34 -3.81
CA HIS A 224 18.49 -15.89 -3.14
C HIS A 224 19.25 -14.86 -3.99
N GLY A 225 19.50 -15.16 -5.26
CA GLY A 225 20.18 -14.23 -6.15
C GLY A 225 19.42 -12.93 -6.36
N ALA A 226 18.11 -13.02 -6.63
CA ALA A 226 17.28 -11.84 -6.89
C ALA A 226 17.17 -10.93 -5.67
N ILE A 227 16.95 -11.48 -4.47
CA ILE A 227 16.85 -10.68 -3.24
C ILE A 227 18.21 -10.09 -2.86
N GLY A 228 19.31 -10.83 -3.04
CA GLY A 228 20.65 -10.33 -2.78
C GLY A 228 20.98 -9.09 -3.61
N HIS A 229 20.70 -9.11 -4.90
CA HIS A 229 20.86 -7.94 -5.77
C HIS A 229 19.98 -6.76 -5.35
N ALA A 230 18.74 -7.00 -4.90
CA ALA A 230 17.85 -5.95 -4.40
C ALA A 230 18.40 -5.34 -3.10
N LEU A 231 18.81 -6.16 -2.15
CA LEU A 231 19.35 -5.73 -0.86
C LEU A 231 20.66 -4.95 -1.01
N ALA A 232 21.58 -5.36 -1.88
CA ALA A 232 22.82 -4.64 -2.13
C ALA A 232 22.57 -3.19 -2.58
N ARG A 233 21.56 -2.97 -3.44
CA ARG A 233 21.17 -1.61 -3.87
C ARG A 233 20.55 -0.80 -2.73
N LEU A 234 19.73 -1.41 -1.90
CA LEU A 234 19.03 -0.73 -0.81
C LEU A 234 19.99 -0.36 0.34
N THR A 235 20.88 -1.28 0.73
CA THR A 235 21.79 -1.09 1.87
C THR A 235 22.99 -0.22 1.55
N GLY A 236 23.31 0.00 0.27
CA GLY A 236 24.35 0.93 -0.16
C GLY A 236 24.12 2.39 0.26
N HIS A 237 22.94 2.74 0.75
CA HIS A 237 22.59 4.09 1.22
C HIS A 237 22.65 4.25 2.74
N GLY A 238 23.04 3.23 3.49
CA GLY A 238 23.15 3.23 4.96
C GLY A 238 22.35 2.10 5.62
N THR A 239 22.31 2.09 6.95
CA THR A 239 21.66 1.04 7.73
C THR A 239 20.15 1.12 7.62
N PRO A 240 19.46 0.09 7.08
CA PRO A 240 18.01 0.02 7.06
C PRO A 240 17.44 -0.41 8.41
N VAL A 241 16.17 -0.08 8.64
CA VAL A 241 15.34 -0.71 9.67
C VAL A 241 14.31 -1.62 9.02
N THR A 242 14.08 -2.82 9.56
CA THR A 242 13.11 -3.77 9.03
C THR A 242 12.08 -4.18 10.07
N ASP A 243 10.81 -4.27 9.67
CA ASP A 243 9.78 -4.84 10.52
C ASP A 243 10.02 -6.34 10.69
N LEU A 244 10.04 -6.81 11.95
CA LEU A 244 10.25 -8.19 12.28
C LEU A 244 9.10 -8.71 13.14
N THR A 245 8.38 -9.68 12.62
CA THR A 245 7.28 -10.37 13.30
C THR A 245 7.61 -11.85 13.47
N GLY A 246 6.77 -12.58 14.21
CA GLY A 246 6.86 -14.04 14.30
C GLY A 246 6.53 -14.79 12.99
N GLY A 247 6.24 -14.08 11.91
CA GLY A 247 5.85 -14.65 10.61
C GLY A 247 6.99 -15.20 9.77
N ASN A 248 6.64 -15.80 8.62
CA ASN A 248 7.62 -16.37 7.69
C ASN A 248 8.30 -15.29 6.82
N ASP A 249 7.59 -14.23 6.43
CA ASP A 249 8.04 -13.30 5.38
C ASP A 249 9.10 -12.33 5.88
N SER A 250 8.88 -11.71 7.04
CA SER A 250 9.86 -10.85 7.71
C SER A 250 11.08 -11.65 8.17
N ARG A 251 10.88 -12.90 8.62
CA ARG A 251 11.96 -13.82 8.98
C ARG A 251 12.80 -14.22 7.76
N ALA A 252 12.19 -14.50 6.61
CA ALA A 252 12.90 -14.78 5.37
C ALA A 252 13.69 -13.56 4.88
N LEU A 253 13.17 -12.33 5.09
CA LEU A 253 13.91 -11.10 4.80
C LEU A 253 15.12 -10.93 5.73
N ALA A 254 14.96 -11.18 7.04
CA ALA A 254 16.07 -11.16 7.99
C ALA A 254 17.15 -12.21 7.63
N ALA A 255 16.72 -13.44 7.25
CA ALA A 255 17.63 -14.47 6.77
C ALA A 255 18.38 -14.06 5.49
N ALA A 256 17.72 -13.34 4.58
CA ALA A 256 18.36 -12.79 3.39
C ALA A 256 19.41 -11.72 3.75
N LEU A 257 19.07 -10.77 4.62
CA LEU A 257 20.02 -9.74 5.08
C LEU A 257 21.26 -10.35 5.73
N LEU A 258 21.07 -11.34 6.60
CA LEU A 258 22.19 -12.06 7.25
C LEU A 258 23.05 -12.81 6.24
N SER A 259 22.44 -13.59 5.33
CA SER A 259 23.17 -14.44 4.39
C SER A 259 23.96 -13.65 3.35
N HIS A 260 23.56 -12.40 3.08
CA HIS A 260 24.28 -11.48 2.21
C HIS A 260 25.20 -10.50 2.99
N GLY A 261 25.31 -10.63 4.31
CA GLY A 261 26.22 -9.81 5.12
C GLY A 261 25.83 -8.34 5.27
N HIS A 262 24.54 -8.00 5.08
CA HIS A 262 24.07 -6.63 5.19
C HIS A 262 23.71 -6.28 6.64
N PRO A 263 24.26 -5.19 7.21
CA PRO A 263 23.88 -4.71 8.53
C PRO A 263 22.46 -4.13 8.50
N PHE A 264 21.68 -4.40 9.54
CA PHE A 264 20.31 -3.87 9.69
C PHE A 264 19.91 -3.80 11.16
N VAL A 265 18.87 -3.04 11.44
CA VAL A 265 18.16 -3.03 12.72
C VAL A 265 16.76 -3.57 12.47
N SER A 266 16.22 -4.39 13.38
CA SER A 266 14.83 -4.78 13.30
C SER A 266 13.97 -4.08 14.34
N THR A 267 12.68 -3.97 14.05
CA THR A 267 11.70 -3.35 14.97
C THR A 267 10.41 -4.14 15.02
N VAL A 268 9.71 -4.01 16.13
CA VAL A 268 8.34 -4.50 16.30
C VAL A 268 7.57 -3.53 17.19
N THR A 269 6.26 -3.37 16.93
CA THR A 269 5.37 -2.56 17.77
C THR A 269 4.28 -3.44 18.35
N GLY A 270 4.07 -3.36 19.64
CA GLY A 270 3.03 -4.12 20.34
C GLY A 270 3.27 -4.21 21.85
N PRO A 271 2.28 -4.67 22.63
CA PRO A 271 2.46 -4.95 24.04
C PRO A 271 3.45 -6.12 24.23
N ASP A 272 4.09 -6.20 25.39
CA ASP A 272 5.16 -7.16 25.69
C ASP A 272 4.73 -8.63 25.57
N ASP A 273 3.46 -8.93 25.80
CA ASP A 273 2.86 -10.26 25.73
C ASP A 273 2.46 -10.70 24.31
N LEU A 274 2.59 -9.82 23.33
CA LEU A 274 2.28 -10.16 21.93
C LEU A 274 3.30 -11.16 21.38
N ASP A 275 2.82 -12.22 20.75
CA ASP A 275 3.68 -13.25 20.15
C ASP A 275 4.71 -12.67 19.17
N ASP A 276 4.32 -11.69 18.34
CA ASP A 276 5.23 -11.05 17.39
C ASP A 276 6.38 -10.31 18.10
N VAL A 277 6.12 -9.70 19.27
CA VAL A 277 7.15 -9.02 20.08
C VAL A 277 8.13 -10.03 20.66
N ARG A 278 7.63 -11.09 21.32
CA ARG A 278 8.48 -12.12 21.94
C ARG A 278 9.33 -12.86 20.89
N ILE A 279 8.70 -13.29 19.79
CA ILE A 279 9.40 -14.04 18.73
C ILE A 279 10.37 -13.12 17.99
N GLY A 280 10.02 -11.86 17.75
CA GLY A 280 10.91 -10.88 17.13
C GLY A 280 12.18 -10.65 17.95
N ALA A 281 12.05 -10.51 19.26
CA ALA A 281 13.18 -10.37 20.17
C ALA A 281 14.07 -11.63 20.20
N GLU A 282 13.45 -12.83 20.23
CA GLU A 282 14.18 -14.11 20.19
C GLU A 282 14.96 -14.29 18.86
N LEU A 283 14.35 -13.93 17.73
CA LEU A 283 15.00 -13.96 16.42
C LEU A 283 16.22 -13.05 16.39
N ALA A 284 16.08 -11.82 16.89
CA ALA A 284 17.16 -10.84 16.91
C ALA A 284 18.32 -11.25 17.84
N ALA A 285 17.99 -11.75 19.02
CA ALA A 285 19.00 -12.28 19.97
C ALA A 285 19.76 -13.47 19.38
N THR A 286 19.05 -14.40 18.73
CA THR A 286 19.66 -15.58 18.10
C THR A 286 20.52 -15.20 16.88
N GLY A 287 20.10 -14.23 16.09
CA GLY A 287 20.83 -13.78 14.91
C GLY A 287 21.89 -12.72 15.18
N GLY A 288 21.94 -12.16 16.39
CA GLY A 288 23.00 -11.25 16.84
C GLY A 288 22.90 -9.83 16.28
N TRP A 289 21.70 -9.32 16.01
CA TRP A 289 21.51 -7.94 15.54
C TRP A 289 20.66 -7.10 16.49
N ARG A 290 20.74 -5.77 16.36
CA ARG A 290 19.97 -4.82 17.17
C ARG A 290 18.48 -4.92 16.85
N HIS A 291 17.65 -4.98 17.91
CA HIS A 291 16.20 -5.01 17.83
C HIS A 291 15.58 -3.91 18.70
N ASP A 292 14.69 -3.11 18.11
CA ASP A 292 14.00 -2.04 18.82
C ASP A 292 12.54 -2.44 19.03
N HIS A 293 12.15 -2.78 20.26
CA HIS A 293 10.75 -2.98 20.65
C HIS A 293 10.10 -1.62 20.96
N ARG A 294 8.87 -1.45 20.52
CA ARG A 294 8.09 -0.23 20.67
C ARG A 294 6.73 -0.55 21.29
N GLN A 295 6.36 0.18 22.32
CA GLN A 295 5.04 0.09 22.90
C GLN A 295 3.98 0.68 21.95
N PRO A 296 2.71 0.23 22.02
CA PRO A 296 1.62 0.81 21.25
C PRO A 296 1.52 2.31 21.49
N ALA A 297 1.30 3.06 20.41
CA ALA A 297 1.13 4.51 20.52
C ALA A 297 -0.19 4.86 21.22
N PRO A 298 -0.25 5.98 21.97
CA PRO A 298 -1.51 6.52 22.43
C PRO A 298 -2.42 6.90 21.25
N PRO A 299 -3.72 7.05 21.46
CA PRO A 299 -4.64 7.52 20.42
C PRO A 299 -4.12 8.79 19.75
N PRO A 300 -4.29 8.95 18.41
CA PRO A 300 -3.81 10.12 17.70
C PRO A 300 -4.57 11.38 18.13
N ASP A 301 -3.84 12.47 18.30
CA ASP A 301 -4.41 13.79 18.44
C ASP A 301 -4.88 14.36 17.09
N TRP A 302 -5.50 15.55 17.13
CA TRP A 302 -6.02 16.19 15.93
C TRP A 302 -4.95 16.48 14.89
N SER A 303 -3.78 16.96 15.28
CA SER A 303 -2.70 17.28 14.35
C SER A 303 -2.17 16.03 13.65
N THR A 304 -2.04 14.93 14.37
CA THR A 304 -1.62 13.63 13.84
C THR A 304 -2.66 13.06 12.86
N LEU A 305 -3.96 13.24 13.15
CA LEU A 305 -5.03 12.83 12.23
C LEU A 305 -5.04 13.67 10.95
N GLN A 306 -4.80 14.98 11.06
CA GLN A 306 -4.68 15.85 9.89
C GLN A 306 -3.49 15.45 9.00
N ASP A 307 -2.35 15.12 9.59
CA ASP A 307 -1.19 14.65 8.85
C ASP A 307 -1.45 13.29 8.20
N ALA A 308 -2.11 12.38 8.90
CA ALA A 308 -2.53 11.09 8.33
C ALA A 308 -3.51 11.26 7.16
N LEU A 309 -4.48 12.16 7.27
CA LEU A 309 -5.41 12.50 6.19
C LEU A 309 -4.66 13.01 4.95
N ARG A 310 -3.71 13.93 5.13
CA ARG A 310 -2.90 14.50 4.04
C ARG A 310 -2.04 13.45 3.34
N LEU A 311 -1.40 12.58 4.12
CA LEU A 311 -0.53 11.54 3.60
C LEU A 311 -1.31 10.46 2.83
N THR A 312 -2.55 10.21 3.22
CA THR A 312 -3.41 9.19 2.62
C THR A 312 -4.46 9.73 1.65
N ASP A 313 -4.59 11.05 1.52
CA ASP A 313 -5.70 11.71 0.81
C ASP A 313 -7.11 11.26 1.29
N GLY A 314 -7.20 10.80 2.54
CA GLY A 314 -8.43 10.20 3.06
C GLY A 314 -8.81 8.85 2.45
N GLU A 315 -7.99 8.29 1.55
CA GLU A 315 -8.22 6.98 0.90
C GLU A 315 -7.70 5.79 1.72
N PHE A 316 -7.33 6.04 2.96
CA PHE A 316 -7.02 5.04 3.97
C PHE A 316 -7.45 5.58 5.34
N ASP A 317 -7.78 4.69 6.26
CA ASP A 317 -8.20 5.04 7.60
C ASP A 317 -7.15 5.91 8.32
N ALA A 318 -7.47 7.18 8.59
CA ALA A 318 -6.54 8.13 9.17
C ALA A 318 -6.07 7.73 10.59
N PHE A 319 -6.93 7.07 11.37
CA PHE A 319 -6.60 6.61 12.73
C PHE A 319 -5.61 5.45 12.70
N GLU A 320 -5.74 4.55 11.73
CA GLU A 320 -4.79 3.46 11.53
C GLU A 320 -3.46 3.99 10.99
N PHE A 321 -3.52 4.88 10.00
CA PHE A 321 -2.32 5.42 9.37
C PHE A 321 -1.52 6.35 10.30
N ALA A 322 -2.16 7.04 11.22
CA ALA A 322 -1.50 7.89 12.21
C ALA A 322 -0.43 7.13 13.04
N GLY A 323 -0.74 5.89 13.42
CA GLY A 323 0.22 5.01 14.09
C GLY A 323 1.39 4.62 13.20
N ILE A 324 1.11 4.27 11.94
CA ILE A 324 2.13 3.94 10.93
C ILE A 324 3.04 5.16 10.67
N ALA A 325 2.46 6.33 10.43
CA ALA A 325 3.21 7.56 10.17
C ALA A 325 4.16 7.90 11.32
N ARG A 326 3.70 7.80 12.58
CA ARG A 326 4.52 8.04 13.76
C ARG A 326 5.76 7.16 13.77
N VAL A 327 5.62 5.85 13.53
CA VAL A 327 6.75 4.91 13.47
C VAL A 327 7.76 5.34 12.43
N HIS A 328 7.29 5.71 11.23
CA HIS A 328 8.17 6.15 10.15
C HIS A 328 8.87 7.49 10.44
N HIS A 329 8.19 8.45 11.06
CA HIS A 329 8.81 9.71 11.50
C HIS A 329 9.90 9.49 12.55
N GLU A 330 9.66 8.59 13.51
CA GLU A 330 10.64 8.28 14.55
C GLU A 330 11.85 7.51 13.98
N HIS A 331 11.64 6.56 13.06
CA HIS A 331 12.76 5.86 12.38
C HIS A 331 13.63 6.83 11.59
N ARG A 332 12.99 7.75 10.85
CA ARG A 332 13.71 8.82 10.15
C ARG A 332 14.49 9.72 11.11
N ALA A 333 13.90 10.12 12.23
CA ALA A 333 14.54 10.96 13.24
C ALA A 333 15.75 10.27 13.90
N ARG A 334 15.73 8.93 14.00
CA ARG A 334 16.87 8.12 14.49
C ARG A 334 18.00 7.94 13.47
N GLY A 335 17.87 8.49 12.26
CA GLY A 335 18.90 8.47 11.23
C GLY A 335 19.01 7.16 10.45
N TYR A 336 18.00 6.27 10.51
CA TYR A 336 17.97 5.11 9.63
C TYR A 336 17.85 5.54 8.16
N ALA A 337 18.46 4.78 7.25
CA ALA A 337 18.51 5.14 5.83
C ALA A 337 17.14 4.91 5.14
N LEU A 338 16.48 3.80 5.46
CA LEU A 338 15.17 3.42 4.89
C LEU A 338 14.47 2.37 5.75
N SER A 339 13.16 2.22 5.53
CA SER A 339 12.36 1.14 6.10
C SER A 339 12.20 0.00 5.10
N MET A 340 12.31 -1.23 5.59
CA MET A 340 11.96 -2.44 4.85
C MET A 340 10.86 -3.21 5.56
N ASN A 341 10.06 -3.97 4.82
CA ASN A 341 9.11 -4.92 5.39
C ASN A 341 9.01 -6.20 4.55
N GLY A 342 8.40 -7.24 5.12
CA GLY A 342 8.25 -8.54 4.48
C GLY A 342 7.08 -8.68 3.51
N SER A 343 6.33 -7.60 3.23
CA SER A 343 5.19 -7.65 2.30
C SER A 343 5.60 -8.18 0.93
N TYR A 344 4.67 -8.73 0.19
CA TYR A 344 4.85 -9.52 -1.02
C TYR A 344 5.47 -10.92 -0.80
N GLY A 345 6.15 -11.18 0.33
CA GLY A 345 6.66 -12.52 0.67
C GLY A 345 5.57 -13.58 0.74
N GLU A 346 4.33 -13.18 1.05
CA GLU A 346 3.16 -14.07 1.08
C GLU A 346 2.81 -14.66 -0.30
N THR A 347 3.23 -14.06 -1.40
CA THR A 347 3.08 -14.64 -2.73
C THR A 347 3.90 -15.93 -2.88
N GLY A 348 5.09 -15.99 -2.26
CA GLY A 348 5.93 -17.19 -2.17
C GLY A 348 5.37 -18.30 -1.27
N ARG A 349 4.24 -18.04 -0.59
CA ARG A 349 3.57 -19.01 0.30
C ARG A 349 2.28 -19.58 -0.29
N GLY A 350 1.86 -19.17 -1.49
CA GLY A 350 0.55 -19.51 -2.02
C GLY A 350 -0.59 -19.02 -1.10
N TYR A 351 -0.39 -17.89 -0.44
CA TYR A 351 -1.36 -17.31 0.51
C TYR A 351 -2.74 -17.08 -0.11
N PRO A 352 -2.84 -16.53 -1.34
CA PRO A 352 -4.13 -16.28 -1.99
C PRO A 352 -4.91 -17.56 -2.29
N TRP A 353 -4.25 -18.72 -2.35
CA TRP A 353 -4.90 -20.00 -2.65
C TRP A 353 -5.56 -20.66 -1.42
N ARG A 354 -5.38 -20.11 -0.21
CA ARG A 354 -5.96 -20.62 1.04
C ARG A 354 -7.45 -20.31 1.12
N LEU A 355 -8.20 -20.92 0.25
CA LEU A 355 -9.62 -20.67 0.05
C LEU A 355 -10.53 -21.45 1.01
N GLY A 356 -10.08 -21.70 2.22
CA GLY A 356 -10.82 -22.30 3.30
C GLY A 356 -10.19 -23.62 3.82
N PRO A 357 -10.63 -24.08 5.00
CA PRO A 357 -10.00 -25.23 5.67
C PRO A 357 -10.13 -26.55 4.92
N LYS A 358 -11.13 -26.70 4.05
CA LYS A 358 -11.33 -27.90 3.23
C LYS A 358 -10.34 -28.00 2.05
N ALA A 359 -9.81 -26.87 1.61
CA ALA A 359 -8.91 -26.82 0.45
C ALA A 359 -7.53 -27.44 0.72
N ILE A 360 -7.10 -27.50 1.99
CA ILE A 360 -5.77 -28.02 2.37
C ILE A 360 -5.64 -29.53 2.10
N PHE A 361 -6.75 -30.27 2.12
CA PHE A 361 -6.77 -31.73 1.99
C PHE A 361 -7.21 -32.25 0.63
N MET A 362 -7.45 -31.36 -0.34
CA MET A 362 -7.93 -31.79 -1.65
C MET A 362 -6.79 -32.27 -2.55
N PRO A 363 -6.96 -33.41 -3.27
CA PRO A 363 -5.92 -33.99 -4.12
C PRO A 363 -5.33 -33.00 -5.13
N ASP A 364 -6.14 -32.13 -5.71
CA ASP A 364 -5.68 -31.15 -6.70
C ASP A 364 -4.76 -30.08 -6.12
N ILE A 365 -5.02 -29.65 -4.87
CA ILE A 365 -4.10 -28.76 -4.15
C ILE A 365 -2.82 -29.51 -3.77
N LEU A 366 -2.93 -30.79 -3.41
CA LEU A 366 -1.79 -31.66 -3.21
C LEU A 366 -0.98 -31.83 -4.50
N ALA A 367 -1.64 -31.83 -5.63
CA ALA A 367 -1.01 -31.87 -6.96
C ALA A 367 -0.55 -30.50 -7.47
N GLY A 368 -0.78 -29.41 -6.70
CA GLY A 368 -0.47 -28.05 -7.14
C GLY A 368 -1.51 -27.45 -8.08
N ARG A 369 -2.66 -28.10 -8.23
CA ARG A 369 -3.81 -27.61 -9.01
C ARG A 369 -4.88 -27.08 -8.07
N LEU A 370 -5.64 -26.09 -8.51
CA LEU A 370 -6.85 -25.66 -7.83
C LEU A 370 -8.00 -26.60 -8.18
N THR A 371 -8.89 -26.82 -7.21
CA THR A 371 -10.02 -27.71 -7.37
C THR A 371 -11.10 -27.15 -8.29
N SER A 372 -12.12 -27.96 -8.58
CA SER A 372 -13.30 -27.66 -9.40
C SER A 372 -14.15 -26.44 -8.98
N ARG A 373 -13.88 -25.81 -7.83
CA ARG A 373 -14.43 -24.49 -7.53
C ARG A 373 -13.68 -23.45 -8.34
N THR A 374 -14.42 -22.64 -9.07
CA THR A 374 -13.81 -21.57 -9.85
C THR A 374 -12.99 -20.65 -8.92
N PRO A 375 -11.83 -20.14 -9.35
CA PRO A 375 -11.05 -19.17 -8.60
C PRO A 375 -11.91 -18.00 -8.10
N ILE A 376 -12.91 -17.61 -8.87
CA ILE A 376 -13.87 -16.55 -8.60
C ILE A 376 -14.65 -16.79 -7.32
N ASP A 377 -15.30 -17.97 -7.16
CA ASP A 377 -16.11 -18.28 -5.98
C ASP A 377 -15.29 -18.26 -4.71
N ALA A 378 -14.11 -18.76 -4.80
CA ALA A 378 -13.20 -18.89 -3.71
C ALA A 378 -12.63 -17.52 -3.26
N ALA A 379 -12.25 -16.66 -4.20
CA ALA A 379 -11.79 -15.31 -3.92
C ALA A 379 -12.92 -14.44 -3.35
N ALA A 380 -14.15 -14.55 -3.88
CA ALA A 380 -15.31 -13.83 -3.39
C ALA A 380 -15.63 -14.17 -1.93
N GLN A 381 -15.61 -15.45 -1.56
CA GLN A 381 -15.81 -15.88 -0.16
C GLN A 381 -14.68 -15.40 0.77
N SER A 382 -13.46 -15.28 0.27
CA SER A 382 -12.35 -14.75 1.06
C SER A 382 -12.48 -13.25 1.31
N ALA A 383 -12.87 -12.48 0.29
CA ALA A 383 -13.06 -11.04 0.39
C ALA A 383 -14.16 -10.67 1.40
N ASP A 384 -15.24 -11.42 1.43
CA ASP A 384 -16.38 -11.15 2.33
C ASP A 384 -16.03 -11.28 3.83
N ARG A 385 -15.02 -12.06 4.19
CA ARG A 385 -14.58 -12.22 5.59
C ARG A 385 -14.01 -10.95 6.22
N TYR A 386 -13.45 -10.07 5.43
CA TYR A 386 -12.78 -8.86 5.89
C TYR A 386 -13.65 -7.63 5.77
N ARG A 387 -14.88 -7.82 5.32
CA ARG A 387 -15.84 -6.75 5.12
C ARG A 387 -16.40 -6.23 6.45
N VAL A 388 -16.35 -4.92 6.65
CA VAL A 388 -17.04 -4.25 7.76
C VAL A 388 -18.50 -4.03 7.36
N PRO A 389 -19.48 -4.53 8.17
CA PRO A 389 -20.90 -4.32 7.88
C PRO A 389 -21.28 -2.83 7.95
N GLN A 390 -22.13 -2.38 7.04
CA GLN A 390 -22.64 -1.00 6.99
C GLN A 390 -24.09 -0.85 7.45
N ASN A 391 -24.78 -1.94 7.80
CA ASN A 391 -26.07 -2.04 8.49
C ASN A 391 -27.10 -0.93 8.16
N GLY A 392 -27.48 -0.81 6.89
CA GLY A 392 -28.52 0.16 6.48
C GLY A 392 -28.07 1.62 6.46
N LEU A 393 -26.77 1.90 6.54
CA LEU A 393 -26.23 3.25 6.52
C LEU A 393 -26.53 3.99 5.20
N PHE A 394 -26.38 3.32 4.06
CA PHE A 394 -26.65 3.91 2.74
C PHE A 394 -28.11 3.76 2.33
N ARG A 395 -28.62 4.72 1.56
CA ARG A 395 -29.94 4.67 0.95
C ARG A 395 -30.08 3.44 0.06
N GLU A 396 -31.27 2.83 -0.01
CA GLU A 396 -31.48 1.56 -0.70
C GLU A 396 -31.06 1.58 -2.17
N GLU A 397 -31.39 2.66 -2.87
CA GLU A 397 -31.10 2.85 -4.28
C GLU A 397 -29.60 2.99 -4.59
N LEU A 398 -28.79 3.31 -3.58
CA LEU A 398 -27.32 3.46 -3.70
C LEU A 398 -26.56 2.27 -3.12
N ARG A 399 -27.26 1.34 -2.46
CA ARG A 399 -26.64 0.25 -1.73
C ARG A 399 -25.97 -0.76 -2.67
N VAL A 400 -24.72 -1.08 -2.39
CA VAL A 400 -23.97 -2.09 -3.12
C VAL A 400 -24.48 -3.49 -2.74
N ASP A 401 -24.87 -4.28 -3.73
CA ASP A 401 -25.02 -5.73 -3.58
C ASP A 401 -23.63 -6.37 -3.51
N TRP A 402 -23.13 -6.57 -2.30
CA TRP A 402 -21.76 -7.04 -2.08
C TRP A 402 -21.44 -8.39 -2.74
N PRO A 403 -22.31 -9.42 -2.69
CA PRO A 403 -22.06 -10.67 -3.37
C PRO A 403 -21.90 -10.49 -4.89
N ALA A 404 -22.81 -9.76 -5.53
CA ALA A 404 -22.76 -9.51 -6.97
C ALA A 404 -21.59 -8.60 -7.35
N HIS A 405 -21.36 -7.51 -6.60
CA HIS A 405 -20.26 -6.56 -6.81
C HIS A 405 -18.90 -7.22 -6.67
N GLY A 406 -18.69 -7.97 -5.59
CA GLY A 406 -17.42 -8.68 -5.35
C GLY A 406 -17.13 -9.72 -6.43
N ARG A 407 -18.13 -10.47 -6.86
CA ARG A 407 -17.99 -11.43 -7.97
C ARG A 407 -17.61 -10.73 -9.27
N ALA A 408 -18.36 -9.71 -9.68
CA ALA A 408 -18.10 -8.97 -10.91
C ALA A 408 -16.70 -8.31 -10.93
N MET A 409 -16.26 -7.76 -9.79
CA MET A 409 -14.92 -7.20 -9.63
C MET A 409 -13.84 -8.28 -9.83
N ILE A 410 -13.98 -9.43 -9.19
CA ILE A 410 -13.03 -10.53 -9.28
C ILE A 410 -12.99 -11.08 -10.72
N GLU A 411 -14.14 -11.21 -11.38
CA GLU A 411 -14.24 -11.65 -12.78
C GLU A 411 -13.50 -10.69 -13.72
N ARG A 412 -13.70 -9.38 -13.58
CA ARG A 412 -12.97 -8.37 -14.36
C ARG A 412 -11.47 -8.46 -14.15
N LEU A 413 -11.02 -8.60 -12.90
CA LEU A 413 -9.60 -8.65 -12.57
C LEU A 413 -8.93 -9.93 -13.09
N ILE A 414 -9.57 -11.09 -12.94
CA ILE A 414 -9.08 -12.37 -13.49
C ILE A 414 -9.07 -12.32 -15.02
N GLY A 415 -10.08 -11.71 -15.63
CA GLY A 415 -10.16 -11.54 -17.10
C GLY A 415 -9.01 -10.72 -17.70
N ARG A 416 -8.27 -9.97 -16.89
CA ARG A 416 -7.06 -9.26 -17.33
C ARG A 416 -5.87 -10.19 -17.59
N TYR A 417 -5.95 -11.45 -17.16
CA TYR A 417 -4.86 -12.43 -17.18
C TYR A 417 -5.23 -13.71 -17.95
N PRO A 418 -5.65 -13.61 -19.22
CA PRO A 418 -6.02 -14.76 -20.00
C PRO A 418 -4.79 -15.66 -20.26
N GLY A 419 -5.00 -16.97 -20.24
CA GLY A 419 -3.97 -17.96 -20.54
C GLY A 419 -2.99 -18.28 -19.42
N LEU A 420 -3.11 -17.61 -18.25
CA LEU A 420 -2.33 -17.99 -17.07
C LEU A 420 -3.02 -19.12 -16.28
N SER A 421 -2.23 -19.88 -15.52
CA SER A 421 -2.77 -20.87 -14.59
C SER A 421 -3.66 -20.23 -13.52
N GLN A 422 -4.61 -20.97 -12.97
CA GLN A 422 -5.48 -20.46 -11.90
C GLN A 422 -4.70 -19.99 -10.67
N CYS A 423 -3.58 -20.63 -10.34
CA CYS A 423 -2.71 -20.18 -9.25
C CYS A 423 -2.12 -18.79 -9.55
N ALA A 424 -1.61 -18.60 -10.77
CA ALA A 424 -1.05 -17.30 -11.19
C ALA A 424 -2.13 -16.21 -11.24
N GLN A 425 -3.35 -16.52 -11.72
CA GLN A 425 -4.47 -15.59 -11.72
C GLN A 425 -4.84 -15.13 -10.30
N LEU A 426 -4.86 -16.03 -9.31
CA LEU A 426 -5.13 -15.69 -7.92
C LEU A 426 -4.00 -14.89 -7.27
N ASP A 427 -2.74 -15.17 -7.61
CA ASP A 427 -1.61 -14.37 -7.15
C ASP A 427 -1.70 -12.93 -7.66
N LEU A 428 -2.01 -12.76 -8.94
CA LEU A 428 -2.17 -11.45 -9.57
C LEU A 428 -3.42 -10.74 -9.06
N LEU A 429 -4.51 -11.46 -8.81
CA LEU A 429 -5.69 -10.91 -8.14
C LEU A 429 -5.34 -10.36 -6.74
N HIS A 430 -4.52 -11.08 -5.96
CA HIS A 430 -4.05 -10.61 -4.66
C HIS A 430 -3.19 -9.34 -4.81
N ILE A 431 -2.33 -9.29 -5.82
CA ILE A 431 -1.54 -8.09 -6.13
C ILE A 431 -2.47 -6.93 -6.49
N ASP A 432 -3.42 -7.11 -7.38
CA ASP A 432 -4.34 -6.07 -7.85
C ASP A 432 -5.27 -5.53 -6.75
N LEU A 433 -5.80 -6.39 -5.87
CA LEU A 433 -6.75 -5.98 -4.83
C LEU A 433 -6.06 -5.52 -3.56
N ARG A 434 -5.15 -6.35 -3.02
CA ARG A 434 -4.56 -6.06 -1.72
C ARG A 434 -3.28 -5.26 -1.83
N MET A 435 -2.36 -5.69 -2.70
CA MET A 435 -1.03 -5.10 -2.70
C MET A 435 -1.02 -3.74 -3.41
N GLU A 436 -1.70 -3.60 -4.53
CA GLU A 436 -1.79 -2.32 -5.22
C GLU A 436 -2.65 -1.30 -4.46
N ARG A 437 -3.81 -1.72 -3.92
CA ARG A 437 -4.76 -0.77 -3.31
C ARG A 437 -4.46 -0.52 -1.84
N TRP A 438 -4.47 -1.55 -1.00
CA TRP A 438 -4.30 -1.40 0.44
C TRP A 438 -2.83 -1.18 0.82
N GLN A 439 -1.94 -2.11 0.47
CA GLN A 439 -0.51 -1.99 0.75
C GLN A 439 0.13 -0.84 -0.03
N GLY A 440 -0.26 -0.65 -1.28
CA GLY A 440 0.21 0.45 -2.13
C GLY A 440 -0.18 1.81 -1.58
N ARG A 441 -1.40 1.99 -0.99
CA ARG A 441 -1.74 3.25 -0.32
C ARG A 441 -0.81 3.53 0.87
N ILE A 442 -0.55 2.52 1.70
CA ILE A 442 0.41 2.64 2.80
C ILE A 442 1.81 2.98 2.26
N ALA A 443 2.30 2.23 1.27
CA ALA A 443 3.61 2.44 0.67
C ALA A 443 3.74 3.84 0.03
N SER A 444 2.73 4.28 -0.73
CA SER A 444 2.70 5.62 -1.32
C SER A 444 2.73 6.71 -0.25
N SER A 445 2.00 6.53 0.84
CA SER A 445 1.94 7.49 1.95
C SER A 445 3.23 7.51 2.78
N THR A 446 3.78 6.36 3.12
CA THR A 446 5.05 6.28 3.89
C THR A 446 6.24 6.81 3.09
N ASN A 447 6.25 6.60 1.76
CA ASN A 447 7.29 7.17 0.89
C ASN A 447 7.23 8.70 0.78
N GLN A 448 6.16 9.35 1.21
CA GLN A 448 6.13 10.81 1.39
C GLN A 448 6.92 11.26 2.65
N ILE A 449 7.09 10.39 3.63
CA ILE A 449 7.85 10.66 4.85
C ILE A 449 9.34 10.40 4.61
N TRP A 450 9.67 9.22 4.11
CA TRP A 450 11.04 8.74 3.82
C TRP A 450 11.01 7.44 3.01
N PRO A 451 12.13 6.92 2.50
CA PRO A 451 12.15 5.65 1.75
C PRO A 451 11.59 4.49 2.58
N ALA A 452 10.52 3.87 2.08
CA ALA A 452 9.90 2.70 2.71
C ALA A 452 9.49 1.69 1.62
N VAL A 453 10.08 0.51 1.64
CA VAL A 453 9.92 -0.47 0.55
C VAL A 453 9.74 -1.89 1.06
N SER A 454 9.19 -2.72 0.19
CA SER A 454 9.11 -4.17 0.37
C SER A 454 10.04 -4.83 -0.65
N PRO A 455 11.25 -5.30 -0.28
CA PRO A 455 12.22 -5.84 -1.24
C PRO A 455 11.68 -7.07 -2.00
N TRP A 456 10.78 -7.85 -1.41
CA TRP A 456 10.08 -8.95 -2.08
C TRP A 456 9.15 -8.48 -3.22
N GLY A 457 8.72 -7.22 -3.20
CA GLY A 457 7.93 -6.59 -4.26
C GLY A 457 8.77 -6.06 -5.43
N PHE A 458 10.09 -6.07 -5.36
CA PHE A 458 10.93 -5.71 -6.51
C PHE A 458 10.76 -6.73 -7.62
N GLN A 459 10.89 -6.32 -8.87
CA GLN A 459 10.49 -7.13 -10.04
C GLN A 459 11.16 -8.50 -10.09
N ALA A 460 12.48 -8.58 -9.82
CA ALA A 460 13.19 -9.84 -9.87
C ALA A 460 12.87 -10.78 -8.68
N PRO A 461 12.91 -10.32 -7.40
CA PRO A 461 12.44 -11.10 -6.26
C PRO A 461 11.00 -11.58 -6.42
N LEU A 462 10.08 -10.71 -6.82
CA LEU A 462 8.68 -11.07 -7.00
C LEU A 462 8.48 -12.10 -8.11
N ALA A 463 9.19 -11.94 -9.24
CA ALA A 463 9.17 -12.94 -10.31
C ALA A 463 9.70 -14.31 -9.82
N ALA A 464 10.77 -14.33 -9.00
CA ALA A 464 11.30 -15.57 -8.44
C ALA A 464 10.28 -16.27 -7.52
N LEU A 465 9.50 -15.50 -6.74
CA LEU A 465 8.43 -16.03 -5.89
C LEU A 465 7.26 -16.58 -6.71
N LEU A 466 6.81 -15.83 -7.73
CA LEU A 466 5.63 -16.16 -8.53
C LEU A 466 5.87 -17.31 -9.52
N THR A 467 7.09 -17.45 -10.04
CA THR A 467 7.46 -18.54 -10.97
C THR A 467 7.79 -19.86 -10.25
N ALA A 468 7.93 -19.85 -8.92
CA ALA A 468 8.14 -21.08 -8.17
C ALA A 468 6.92 -21.99 -8.30
N HIS A 469 7.17 -23.29 -8.61
CA HIS A 469 6.12 -24.28 -8.77
C HIS A 469 5.13 -24.28 -7.60
N PRO A 470 3.81 -24.41 -7.81
CA PRO A 470 2.81 -24.37 -6.74
C PRO A 470 3.09 -25.30 -5.55
N ARG A 471 3.64 -26.50 -5.80
CA ARG A 471 4.06 -27.43 -4.72
C ARG A 471 5.13 -26.84 -3.81
N ALA A 472 6.06 -26.06 -4.36
CA ALA A 472 7.12 -25.41 -3.60
C ALA A 472 6.59 -24.27 -2.71
N ARG A 473 5.51 -23.60 -3.11
CA ARG A 473 4.91 -22.50 -2.36
C ARG A 473 3.89 -22.94 -1.29
N ARG A 474 3.38 -24.16 -1.41
CA ARG A 474 2.38 -24.73 -0.51
C ARG A 474 2.88 -24.77 0.94
N ASN A 475 2.01 -24.44 1.92
CA ASN A 475 2.33 -24.45 3.35
C ASN A 475 3.60 -23.65 3.71
N SER A 476 3.88 -22.60 2.94
CA SER A 476 5.07 -21.76 3.10
C SER A 476 6.39 -22.54 2.90
N LEU A 477 6.38 -23.63 2.11
CA LEU A 477 7.55 -24.49 1.95
C LEU A 477 8.75 -23.70 1.42
N LEU A 478 8.57 -22.83 0.43
CA LEU A 478 9.64 -22.02 -0.15
C LEU A 478 10.28 -21.10 0.90
N SER A 479 9.47 -20.29 1.62
CA SER A 479 9.98 -19.39 2.66
C SER A 479 10.65 -20.14 3.82
N ARG A 480 10.09 -21.28 4.24
CA ARG A 480 10.68 -22.14 5.27
C ARG A 480 11.98 -22.78 4.83
N ALA A 481 12.03 -23.30 3.60
CA ALA A 481 13.24 -23.90 3.05
C ALA A 481 14.34 -22.84 2.87
N TYR A 482 13.95 -21.63 2.44
CA TYR A 482 14.86 -20.48 2.33
C TYR A 482 15.46 -20.11 3.69
N THR A 483 14.62 -19.90 4.72
CA THR A 483 15.09 -19.57 6.07
C THR A 483 15.98 -20.67 6.63
N ALA A 484 15.59 -21.95 6.48
CA ALA A 484 16.36 -23.08 6.97
C ALA A 484 17.73 -23.25 6.29
N ARG A 485 17.84 -22.83 5.03
CA ARG A 485 19.10 -22.89 4.26
C ARG A 485 20.01 -21.69 4.56
N MET A 486 19.45 -20.49 4.65
CA MET A 486 20.22 -19.24 4.75
C MET A 486 20.54 -18.84 6.19
N ALA A 487 19.66 -19.16 7.14
CA ALA A 487 19.83 -18.89 8.56
C ALA A 487 19.22 -20.02 9.41
N PRO A 488 19.90 -21.19 9.52
CA PRO A 488 19.35 -22.37 10.19
C PRO A 488 18.89 -22.12 11.63
N SER A 489 19.62 -21.30 12.39
CA SER A 489 19.27 -20.95 13.78
C SER A 489 17.93 -20.21 13.87
N LEU A 490 17.62 -19.34 12.92
CA LEU A 490 16.33 -18.66 12.89
C LEU A 490 15.18 -19.60 12.52
N ALA A 491 15.46 -20.66 11.77
CA ALA A 491 14.44 -21.63 11.35
C ALA A 491 13.98 -22.53 12.50
N ASP A 492 14.76 -22.68 13.56
CA ASP A 492 14.42 -23.46 14.75
C ASP A 492 13.45 -22.75 15.69
N ILE A 493 13.45 -21.42 15.68
CA ILE A 493 12.55 -20.61 16.49
C ILE A 493 11.11 -20.82 16.01
N LEU A 494 10.20 -21.07 16.93
CA LEU A 494 8.82 -21.37 16.61
C LEU A 494 8.09 -20.14 16.04
N LEU A 495 7.21 -20.40 15.09
CA LEU A 495 6.19 -19.44 14.65
C LEU A 495 5.10 -19.33 15.73
N PHE A 496 4.29 -18.28 15.71
CA PHE A 496 3.12 -18.14 16.59
C PHE A 496 2.15 -19.33 16.54
N THR A 497 2.22 -20.16 15.49
CA THR A 497 1.44 -21.40 15.34
C THR A 497 2.08 -22.60 16.04
N GLY A 498 3.22 -22.43 16.71
CA GLY A 498 3.97 -23.52 17.35
C GLY A 498 4.76 -24.42 16.39
N ASN A 499 4.78 -24.10 15.09
CA ASN A 499 5.61 -24.82 14.12
C ASN A 499 6.98 -24.14 14.01
N PRO A 500 8.09 -24.88 13.86
CA PRO A 500 9.36 -24.29 13.47
C PRO A 500 9.28 -23.76 12.03
N ALA A 501 10.08 -22.75 11.72
CA ALA A 501 10.11 -22.13 10.38
C ALA A 501 11.04 -22.91 9.43
N ARG A 502 10.96 -24.24 9.45
CA ARG A 502 11.68 -25.16 8.56
C ARG A 502 10.73 -26.14 7.89
N PRO A 503 11.11 -26.74 6.75
CA PRO A 503 10.35 -27.83 6.16
C PRO A 503 10.24 -29.01 7.14
N PHE A 504 9.09 -29.70 7.11
CA PHE A 504 8.93 -30.93 7.88
C PHE A 504 9.89 -32.01 7.37
N GLN A 505 10.62 -32.65 8.28
CA GLN A 505 11.43 -33.84 8.05
C GLN A 505 11.28 -34.75 9.27
N TRP A 506 11.24 -36.08 9.04
CA TRP A 506 11.05 -37.05 10.11
C TRP A 506 12.06 -36.91 11.25
N ARG A 507 13.32 -36.62 10.95
CA ARG A 507 14.38 -36.36 11.95
C ARG A 507 14.10 -35.17 12.87
N HIS A 508 13.19 -34.29 12.51
CA HIS A 508 12.78 -33.10 13.27
C HIS A 508 11.31 -33.17 13.71
N ALA A 509 10.66 -34.34 13.63
CA ALA A 509 9.23 -34.48 13.92
C ALA A 509 8.83 -33.96 15.29
N LEU A 510 9.66 -34.20 16.31
CA LEU A 510 9.42 -33.74 17.70
C LEU A 510 9.36 -32.21 17.82
N SER A 511 10.10 -31.46 17.02
CA SER A 511 10.06 -29.99 17.04
C SER A 511 8.72 -29.42 16.54
N PHE A 512 7.88 -30.24 15.90
CA PHE A 512 6.53 -29.86 15.49
C PHE A 512 5.44 -30.20 16.52
N ALA A 513 5.78 -30.86 17.62
CA ALA A 513 4.81 -31.23 18.65
C ALA A 513 4.08 -30.02 19.28
N PRO A 514 4.69 -28.85 19.54
CA PRO A 514 3.99 -27.67 20.05
C PRO A 514 2.84 -27.19 19.16
N ALA A 515 2.95 -27.40 17.85
CA ALA A 515 1.89 -27.05 16.92
C ALA A 515 0.59 -27.84 17.14
N LEU A 516 0.66 -29.07 17.64
CA LEU A 516 -0.52 -29.89 17.91
C LEU A 516 -1.42 -29.22 18.95
N GLY A 517 -0.85 -28.62 19.99
CA GLY A 517 -1.59 -27.86 21.00
C GLY A 517 -2.30 -26.64 20.42
N TRP A 518 -1.65 -25.91 19.51
CA TRP A 518 -2.25 -24.77 18.81
C TRP A 518 -3.43 -25.21 17.91
N TYR A 519 -3.24 -26.28 17.13
CA TYR A 519 -4.31 -26.81 16.26
C TYR A 519 -5.49 -27.37 17.07
N ALA A 520 -5.23 -28.02 18.21
CA ALA A 520 -6.26 -28.51 19.10
C ALA A 520 -7.11 -27.37 19.70
N ARG A 521 -6.45 -26.30 20.19
CA ARG A 521 -7.16 -25.08 20.65
C ARG A 521 -8.03 -24.48 19.54
N ARG A 522 -7.47 -24.30 18.36
CA ARG A 522 -8.19 -23.76 17.20
C ARG A 522 -9.38 -24.62 16.77
N ALA A 523 -9.25 -25.94 16.85
CA ALA A 523 -10.34 -26.87 16.57
C ALA A 523 -11.46 -26.71 17.61
N LYS A 524 -11.09 -26.62 18.89
CA LYS A 524 -12.04 -26.39 20.00
C LYS A 524 -12.77 -25.06 19.85
N GLU A 525 -12.06 -23.96 19.60
CA GLU A 525 -12.66 -22.64 19.36
C GLU A 525 -13.65 -22.63 18.19
N LYS A 526 -13.30 -23.30 17.08
CA LYS A 526 -14.20 -23.43 15.92
C LYS A 526 -15.44 -24.27 16.22
N LEU A 527 -15.29 -25.32 17.00
CA LEU A 527 -16.40 -26.16 17.41
C LEU A 527 -17.34 -25.37 18.34
N GLN A 528 -16.80 -24.66 19.30
CA GLN A 528 -17.56 -23.80 20.21
C GLN A 528 -18.30 -22.68 19.44
N ALA A 529 -17.62 -22.00 18.52
CA ALA A 529 -18.25 -20.97 17.68
C ALA A 529 -19.41 -21.51 16.81
N ARG A 530 -19.29 -22.76 16.32
CA ARG A 530 -20.36 -23.43 15.59
C ARG A 530 -21.56 -23.80 16.48
N MET A 531 -21.29 -24.28 17.70
CA MET A 531 -22.35 -24.64 18.63
C MET A 531 -23.15 -23.45 19.15
N HIS A 532 -22.52 -22.26 19.23
CA HIS A 532 -23.13 -21.03 19.74
C HIS A 532 -23.66 -20.11 18.63
N ALA A 533 -23.67 -20.55 17.34
CA ALA A 533 -24.06 -19.74 16.18
C ALA A 533 -23.41 -18.34 16.16
N ALA A 534 -22.19 -18.24 16.72
CA ALA A 534 -21.48 -16.97 16.82
C ALA A 534 -21.12 -16.45 15.41
N PRO A 535 -21.31 -15.15 15.15
CA PRO A 535 -20.87 -14.55 13.89
C PRO A 535 -19.37 -14.78 13.68
N ALA A 536 -18.93 -14.80 12.42
CA ALA A 536 -17.53 -15.02 12.08
C ALA A 536 -16.64 -14.05 12.87
N THR A 537 -15.67 -14.59 13.61
CA THR A 537 -14.75 -13.78 14.42
C THR A 537 -13.98 -12.84 13.49
N PRO A 538 -14.05 -11.53 13.70
CA PRO A 538 -13.31 -10.57 12.89
C PRO A 538 -11.80 -10.81 13.03
N PRO A 539 -10.99 -10.34 12.06
CA PRO A 539 -9.53 -10.40 12.17
C PRO A 539 -9.04 -9.81 13.50
N PRO A 540 -7.97 -10.33 14.11
CA PRO A 540 -7.46 -9.82 15.39
C PRO A 540 -7.23 -8.30 15.42
N SER A 541 -6.74 -7.73 14.30
CA SER A 541 -6.55 -6.29 14.14
C SER A 541 -7.85 -5.48 14.24
N MET A 542 -8.98 -6.04 13.81
CA MET A 542 -10.30 -5.40 14.00
C MET A 542 -10.86 -5.66 15.39
N ALA A 543 -10.70 -6.87 15.94
CA ALA A 543 -11.28 -7.24 17.23
C ALA A 543 -10.74 -6.39 18.39
N GLN A 544 -9.47 -5.96 18.30
CA GLN A 544 -8.80 -5.15 19.34
C GLN A 544 -9.00 -3.65 19.16
N ARG A 545 -9.60 -3.20 18.05
CA ARG A 545 -9.78 -1.79 17.76
C ARG A 545 -10.81 -1.15 18.68
N GLN A 546 -10.48 0.05 19.20
CA GLN A 546 -11.35 0.86 20.03
C GLN A 546 -11.43 2.28 19.45
N THR A 547 -12.58 2.95 19.61
CA THR A 547 -12.69 4.36 19.27
C THR A 547 -11.97 5.20 20.31
N PRO A 548 -11.25 6.27 19.90
CA PRO A 548 -10.78 7.26 20.86
C PRO A 548 -11.99 7.95 21.54
N ALA A 549 -11.82 8.31 22.80
CA ALA A 549 -12.78 9.17 23.48
C ALA A 549 -12.63 10.60 22.93
N LEU A 550 -13.65 11.11 22.23
CA LEU A 550 -13.70 12.46 21.70
C LEU A 550 -14.80 13.24 22.41
N THR A 551 -14.46 13.93 23.48
CA THR A 551 -15.38 14.77 24.25
C THR A 551 -15.39 16.24 23.80
N SER A 552 -14.37 16.66 23.04
CA SER A 552 -14.19 18.04 22.60
C SER A 552 -13.24 18.13 21.39
N GLY A 553 -13.14 19.32 20.80
CA GLY A 553 -12.23 19.62 19.70
C GLY A 553 -12.89 19.61 18.32
N PRO A 554 -12.13 19.95 17.26
CA PRO A 554 -12.67 20.15 15.91
C PRO A 554 -13.37 18.91 15.34
N LEU A 555 -12.80 17.73 15.54
CA LEU A 555 -13.41 16.50 15.04
C LEU A 555 -14.74 16.19 15.73
N ALA A 556 -14.85 16.38 17.05
CA ALA A 556 -16.10 16.17 17.76
C ALA A 556 -17.21 17.12 17.25
N GLN A 557 -16.86 18.39 16.99
CA GLN A 557 -17.77 19.36 16.39
C GLN A 557 -18.21 18.96 14.98
N TRP A 558 -17.29 18.48 14.16
CA TRP A 558 -17.59 18.02 12.80
C TRP A 558 -18.50 16.79 12.79
N LEU A 559 -18.27 15.84 13.69
CA LEU A 559 -19.11 14.64 13.78
C LEU A 559 -20.49 14.92 14.39
N ALA A 560 -20.66 16.01 15.14
CA ALA A 560 -21.96 16.47 15.64
C ALA A 560 -22.85 17.09 14.54
N SER A 561 -22.24 17.64 13.46
CA SER A 561 -22.93 18.19 12.28
C SER A 561 -22.15 17.80 11.02
N PRO A 562 -22.22 16.54 10.59
CA PRO A 562 -21.37 16.04 9.51
C PRO A 562 -21.85 16.53 8.13
N LEU A 563 -20.90 16.97 7.29
CA LEU A 563 -21.15 17.26 5.88
C LEU A 563 -21.63 16.01 5.11
N LEU A 564 -21.26 14.83 5.57
CA LEU A 564 -21.75 13.55 5.02
C LEU A 564 -23.28 13.48 4.97
N ALA A 565 -23.98 14.07 5.94
CA ALA A 565 -25.46 14.13 5.95
C ALA A 565 -26.00 14.89 4.74
N ALA A 566 -25.34 16.00 4.35
CA ALA A 566 -25.75 16.81 3.22
C ALA A 566 -25.47 16.17 1.85
N THR A 567 -24.68 15.10 1.78
CA THR A 567 -24.35 14.43 0.51
C THR A 567 -25.52 13.67 -0.11
N GLY A 568 -26.54 13.38 0.66
CA GLY A 568 -27.68 12.57 0.23
C GLY A 568 -27.38 11.08 0.02
N LEU A 569 -26.18 10.61 0.37
CA LEU A 569 -25.78 9.20 0.17
C LEU A 569 -26.31 8.27 1.27
N MET A 570 -26.43 8.79 2.48
CA MET A 570 -26.71 8.02 3.70
C MET A 570 -28.04 8.43 4.32
N HIS A 571 -28.63 7.53 5.07
CA HIS A 571 -29.75 7.86 5.96
C HIS A 571 -29.18 8.66 7.15
N GLU A 572 -29.68 9.87 7.36
CA GLU A 572 -29.17 10.80 8.37
C GLU A 572 -29.22 10.20 9.78
N GLU A 573 -30.33 9.60 10.15
CA GLU A 573 -30.50 8.96 11.46
C GLU A 573 -29.47 7.83 11.69
N ALA A 574 -29.26 6.98 10.70
CA ALA A 574 -28.29 5.89 10.76
C ALA A 574 -26.84 6.42 10.82
N LEU A 575 -26.55 7.50 10.07
CA LEU A 575 -25.24 8.17 10.09
C LEU A 575 -24.96 8.77 11.46
N MET A 576 -25.93 9.54 12.01
CA MET A 576 -25.77 10.15 13.34
C MET A 576 -25.61 9.10 14.43
N ALA A 577 -26.40 8.00 14.38
CA ALA A 577 -26.22 6.87 15.29
C ALA A 577 -24.82 6.20 15.13
N ALA A 578 -24.31 6.10 13.90
CA ALA A 578 -22.99 5.56 13.63
C ALA A 578 -21.85 6.49 14.11
N LEU A 579 -22.01 7.81 14.10
CA LEU A 579 -21.00 8.81 14.47
C LEU A 579 -21.03 9.23 15.94
N ARG A 580 -21.97 8.79 16.75
CA ARG A 580 -22.03 9.16 18.18
C ARG A 580 -20.71 8.92 18.89
N THR A 581 -20.31 9.89 19.71
CA THR A 581 -19.01 9.90 20.42
C THR A 581 -19.15 9.62 21.92
N ASP A 582 -20.39 9.58 22.43
CA ASP A 582 -20.74 9.40 23.85
C ASP A 582 -20.55 7.97 24.36
N GLN A 583 -20.37 7.00 23.47
CA GLN A 583 -20.16 5.60 23.83
C GLN A 583 -18.90 5.03 23.18
N PRO A 584 -18.03 4.38 23.95
CA PRO A 584 -16.87 3.67 23.40
C PRO A 584 -17.34 2.51 22.52
N ARG A 585 -16.66 2.32 21.38
CA ARG A 585 -16.94 1.23 20.43
C ARG A 585 -15.72 0.36 20.30
N SER A 586 -15.94 -0.90 19.97
CA SER A 586 -14.89 -1.88 19.72
C SER A 586 -15.13 -2.64 18.42
N GLY A 587 -14.11 -3.29 17.91
CA GLY A 587 -14.18 -4.18 16.76
C GLY A 587 -14.66 -3.52 15.47
N ALA A 588 -15.60 -4.15 14.78
CA ALA A 588 -16.12 -3.68 13.49
C ALA A 588 -16.82 -2.31 13.59
N ALA A 589 -17.54 -2.06 14.69
CA ALA A 589 -18.19 -0.76 14.93
C ALA A 589 -17.18 0.37 15.11
N ALA A 590 -16.09 0.12 15.83
CA ALA A 590 -15.00 1.08 15.95
C ALA A 590 -14.31 1.34 14.60
N THR A 591 -14.11 0.30 13.81
CA THR A 591 -13.53 0.43 12.47
C THR A 591 -14.42 1.25 11.54
N LEU A 592 -15.73 1.00 11.52
CA LEU A 592 -16.68 1.78 10.74
C LEU A 592 -16.67 3.25 11.16
N TRP A 593 -16.70 3.52 12.48
CA TRP A 593 -16.64 4.88 13.01
C TRP A 593 -15.37 5.63 12.57
N CYS A 594 -14.17 5.02 12.70
CA CYS A 594 -12.92 5.65 12.28
C CYS A 594 -12.90 5.97 10.78
N ARG A 595 -13.44 5.08 9.95
CA ARG A 595 -13.53 5.30 8.50
C ARG A 595 -14.55 6.38 8.14
N LEU A 596 -15.70 6.43 8.82
CA LEU A 596 -16.68 7.52 8.64
C LEU A 596 -16.07 8.87 9.04
N ALA A 597 -15.38 8.92 10.17
CA ALA A 597 -14.67 10.14 10.59
C ALA A 597 -13.59 10.55 9.58
N THR A 598 -12.85 9.61 9.01
CA THR A 598 -11.88 9.88 7.94
C THR A 598 -12.55 10.43 6.68
N LEU A 599 -13.70 9.87 6.28
CA LEU A 599 -14.46 10.31 5.11
C LEU A 599 -15.01 11.73 5.32
N GLU A 600 -15.52 12.04 6.52
CA GLU A 600 -15.94 13.39 6.90
C GLU A 600 -14.78 14.39 6.81
N MET A 601 -13.61 14.03 7.36
CA MET A 601 -12.42 14.86 7.27
C MET A 601 -12.00 15.13 5.82
N ALA A 602 -12.05 14.10 4.95
CA ALA A 602 -11.72 14.24 3.53
C ALA A 602 -12.71 15.15 2.80
N LEU A 603 -14.00 15.01 3.08
CA LEU A 603 -15.05 15.84 2.49
C LEU A 603 -14.87 17.33 2.88
N ARG A 604 -14.62 17.61 4.15
CA ARG A 604 -14.33 18.99 4.62
C ARG A 604 -13.04 19.55 4.01
N ALA A 605 -12.02 18.72 3.88
CA ALA A 605 -10.77 19.14 3.24
C ALA A 605 -10.99 19.60 1.79
N VAL A 606 -11.95 19.00 1.06
CA VAL A 606 -12.26 19.40 -0.32
C VAL A 606 -13.23 20.59 -0.37
N SER A 607 -14.22 20.67 0.52
CA SER A 607 -15.27 21.71 0.51
C SER A 607 -14.76 23.12 0.92
N GLY A 608 -13.55 23.22 1.45
CA GLY A 608 -12.99 24.50 1.92
C GLY A 608 -13.50 24.95 3.31
N ASP A 609 -14.50 24.31 3.89
CA ASP A 609 -14.99 24.56 5.24
C ASP A 609 -14.02 24.14 6.34
N GLY A 610 -13.03 23.36 5.98
CA GLY A 610 -11.90 23.00 6.79
C GLY A 610 -10.69 23.87 6.45
N ALA A 611 -10.77 25.21 6.57
CA ALA A 611 -9.57 26.02 6.62
C ALA A 611 -8.69 25.44 7.72
N MET A 612 -7.68 24.70 7.32
CA MET A 612 -6.74 24.09 8.25
C MET A 612 -6.12 25.22 9.04
N PRO A 613 -6.27 25.27 10.37
CA PRO A 613 -5.74 26.37 11.16
C PRO A 613 -4.27 26.54 10.83
N ASP A 614 -3.89 27.75 10.53
CA ASP A 614 -2.52 28.13 10.15
C ASP A 614 -1.54 27.73 11.26
N LEU A 615 -0.87 26.58 11.07
CA LEU A 615 0.20 26.12 11.96
C LEU A 615 1.43 27.04 11.95
N ALA A 616 1.42 28.13 11.16
CA ALA A 616 2.50 29.11 11.12
C ALA A 616 2.63 29.92 12.43
N ARG A 617 1.60 30.00 13.28
CA ARG A 617 1.64 30.80 14.51
C ARG A 617 2.20 30.10 15.74
N ARG A 618 2.59 28.82 15.70
CA ARG A 618 3.13 28.08 16.87
C ARG A 618 4.64 27.78 16.83
N SER A 619 5.40 28.28 15.86
CA SER A 619 6.87 28.15 15.85
C SER A 619 7.60 29.30 16.60
N GLY A 620 6.88 30.12 17.33
CA GLY A 620 7.42 31.28 18.08
C GLY A 620 7.77 31.04 19.55
N THR A 621 7.56 29.83 20.11
CA THR A 621 7.83 29.54 21.52
C THR A 621 8.59 28.24 21.73
N SER A 622 9.82 28.17 21.23
CA SER A 622 10.82 27.24 21.74
C SER A 622 12.24 27.76 21.46
N GLN A 623 12.50 28.98 21.97
CA GLN A 623 13.84 29.44 22.28
C GLN A 623 13.85 29.89 23.73
N SER A 624 14.09 28.99 24.66
CA SER A 624 14.75 29.22 25.95
C SER A 624 14.73 27.95 26.77
N LEU A 625 15.64 27.03 26.49
CA LEU A 625 16.12 26.00 27.42
C LEU A 625 17.43 25.42 26.82
N ALA A 626 18.43 26.26 26.75
CA ALA A 626 19.81 25.87 26.59
C ALA A 626 20.74 26.95 27.16
N ALA A 627 20.73 27.08 28.50
CA ALA A 627 21.85 27.65 29.25
C ALA A 627 21.63 27.26 30.72
N GLY A 628 22.44 26.30 31.18
CA GLY A 628 22.46 25.97 32.60
C GLY A 628 22.97 24.55 32.86
N SER A 629 24.33 24.46 33.01
CA SER A 629 25.16 23.40 33.60
C SER A 629 25.29 22.10 32.83
#